data_5f5a0db5aa0fd0cd7057dba11c7b42bd
#
_entry.id   5f5a0db5aa0fd0cd7057dba11c7b42bd
#
_cell.length_a   1.000
_cell.length_b   1.000
_cell.length_c   1.000
_cell.angle_alpha   90.00
_cell.angle_beta   90.00
_cell.angle_gamma   90.00
#
_symmetry.space_group_name_H-M   'P 1'
#
loop_
_entity.id
_entity.type
_entity.pdbx_description
1 polymer ?
#
loop_
_entity_poly.entity_id
_entity_poly.type
_entity_poly.pdbx_seq_one_letter_code
_entity_poly.pdbx_strand_id
1 'polypeptide(L)'
;MIEPEKLWQLNGGQRRRKLALTFGALERDIAGIAEPGNEYTFKNMPRNEYTKKLVELLLKDPELPQEAQTELKALLSAPVFDERRACNCARNHLLAIIGTFPAEWDLVIAPHQQTIASGAENANNAAPESQPQGLTTKFAEKRDFFPGLYVYAEDIRSPFNLGSIFRTAEAFGAEKLYISPFCTPPEHPRAVRSAMGCDKILPWERKSLDEIIAELPKDTAIFTLETGGTDISEFVFPKKGLVIIGSEELGVSPDALSKATYGCVTIPMKGIKASLNVGVAFGVLMQCWIASLREQTSG
;
A
#
# COMPACT_ATOMS: atom_id res chain seq x y z
N MET A 1 -15.76 -24.40 -2.45
CA MET A 1 -15.47 -23.41 -3.54
C MET A 1 -16.23 -23.79 -4.80
N ILE A 2 -16.59 -22.80 -5.62
CA ILE A 2 -17.32 -23.01 -6.89
C ILE A 2 -16.35 -23.42 -8.00
N GLU A 3 -16.80 -24.25 -8.95
CA GLU A 3 -15.98 -24.62 -10.13
C GLU A 3 -15.70 -23.38 -11.00
N PRO A 4 -14.45 -23.18 -11.44
CA PRO A 4 -14.09 -22.02 -12.30
C PRO A 4 -14.96 -21.89 -13.54
N GLU A 5 -15.28 -22.99 -14.20
CA GLU A 5 -16.10 -23.05 -15.39
C GLU A 5 -17.54 -22.58 -15.16
N LYS A 6 -18.09 -22.88 -13.96
CA LYS A 6 -19.45 -22.42 -13.58
C LYS A 6 -19.48 -20.92 -13.29
N LEU A 7 -18.37 -20.35 -12.79
CA LEU A 7 -18.25 -18.91 -12.62
C LEU A 7 -18.35 -18.15 -13.94
N TRP A 8 -17.80 -18.73 -15.02
CA TRP A 8 -17.85 -18.11 -16.34
C TRP A 8 -19.24 -18.10 -16.97
N GLN A 9 -20.13 -18.99 -16.56
CA GLN A 9 -21.52 -19.01 -17.01
C GLN A 9 -22.39 -17.91 -16.42
N LEU A 10 -21.92 -17.24 -15.35
CA LEU A 10 -22.62 -16.12 -14.74
C LEU A 10 -22.49 -14.86 -15.62
N ASN A 11 -23.47 -13.94 -15.56
CA ASN A 11 -23.33 -12.64 -16.18
C ASN A 11 -22.16 -11.84 -15.56
N GLY A 12 -21.63 -10.86 -16.30
CA GLY A 12 -20.39 -10.16 -15.92
C GLY A 12 -20.42 -9.59 -14.50
N GLY A 13 -21.49 -8.91 -14.11
CA GLY A 13 -21.60 -8.31 -12.78
C GLY A 13 -21.70 -9.33 -11.64
N GLN A 14 -22.49 -10.41 -11.83
CA GLN A 14 -22.60 -11.50 -10.86
C GLN A 14 -21.29 -12.27 -10.74
N ARG A 15 -20.63 -12.53 -11.87
CA ARG A 15 -19.34 -13.19 -11.93
C ARG A 15 -18.29 -12.43 -11.13
N ARG A 16 -18.14 -11.13 -11.34
CA ARG A 16 -17.17 -10.28 -10.64
C ARG A 16 -17.40 -10.25 -9.15
N ARG A 17 -18.66 -10.09 -8.70
CA ARG A 17 -18.99 -10.17 -7.27
C ARG A 17 -18.63 -11.51 -6.66
N LYS A 18 -18.94 -12.61 -7.36
CA LYS A 18 -18.64 -13.95 -6.88
C LYS A 18 -17.14 -14.23 -6.86
N LEU A 19 -16.39 -13.76 -7.88
CA LEU A 19 -14.93 -13.85 -7.92
C LEU A 19 -14.30 -13.05 -6.78
N ALA A 20 -14.73 -11.81 -6.53
CA ALA A 20 -14.22 -11.00 -5.42
C ALA A 20 -14.40 -11.69 -4.07
N LEU A 21 -15.58 -12.27 -3.81
CA LEU A 21 -15.85 -13.05 -2.60
C LEU A 21 -14.97 -14.31 -2.52
N THR A 22 -14.75 -14.99 -3.65
CA THR A 22 -13.94 -16.20 -3.71
C THR A 22 -12.47 -15.91 -3.44
N PHE A 23 -11.90 -14.85 -4.05
CA PHE A 23 -10.54 -14.43 -3.77
C PHE A 23 -10.35 -13.97 -2.33
N GLY A 24 -11.31 -13.27 -1.73
CA GLY A 24 -11.27 -12.90 -0.32
C GLY A 24 -11.33 -14.10 0.63
N ALA A 25 -12.08 -15.15 0.26
CA ALA A 25 -12.12 -16.39 1.03
C ALA A 25 -10.80 -17.17 0.93
N LEU A 26 -10.21 -17.24 -0.28
CA LEU A 26 -8.88 -17.84 -0.50
C LEU A 26 -7.80 -17.11 0.30
N GLU A 27 -7.82 -15.80 0.31
CA GLU A 27 -6.86 -14.97 1.05
C GLU A 27 -6.91 -15.26 2.55
N ARG A 28 -8.12 -15.37 3.13
CA ARG A 28 -8.28 -15.77 4.55
C ARG A 28 -7.82 -17.20 4.82
N ASP A 29 -8.09 -18.13 3.91
CA ASP A 29 -7.63 -19.52 4.03
C ASP A 29 -6.10 -19.61 3.98
N ILE A 30 -5.45 -18.87 3.07
CA ILE A 30 -3.99 -18.77 2.97
C ILE A 30 -3.39 -18.20 4.26
N ALA A 31 -4.04 -17.19 4.83
CA ALA A 31 -3.60 -16.55 6.07
C ALA A 31 -3.89 -17.37 7.35
N GLY A 32 -4.54 -18.54 7.23
CA GLY A 32 -4.90 -19.38 8.38
C GLY A 32 -6.01 -18.81 9.27
N ILE A 33 -6.80 -17.85 8.77
CA ILE A 33 -7.91 -17.18 9.48
C ILE A 33 -9.28 -17.55 8.90
N ALA A 34 -9.37 -18.72 8.28
CA ALA A 34 -10.65 -19.23 7.80
C ALA A 34 -11.64 -19.44 8.96
N GLU A 35 -12.91 -19.10 8.72
CA GLU A 35 -13.95 -19.24 9.73
C GLU A 35 -14.13 -20.73 10.13
N PRO A 36 -14.24 -21.04 11.43
CA PRO A 36 -14.49 -22.42 11.88
C PRO A 36 -15.74 -23.00 11.21
N GLY A 37 -15.62 -24.18 10.62
CA GLY A 37 -16.70 -24.86 9.91
C GLY A 37 -16.77 -24.59 8.40
N ASN A 38 -15.95 -23.71 7.86
CA ASN A 38 -15.77 -23.49 6.44
C ASN A 38 -14.49 -24.15 5.93
N GLU A 39 -14.45 -25.48 5.94
CA GLU A 39 -13.40 -26.19 5.21
C GLU A 39 -13.64 -26.02 3.71
N TYR A 40 -12.78 -25.27 3.06
CA TYR A 40 -12.88 -25.08 1.62
C TYR A 40 -12.35 -26.32 0.88
N THR A 41 -13.21 -26.98 0.14
CA THR A 41 -12.80 -28.05 -0.76
C THR A 41 -12.59 -27.48 -2.16
N PHE A 42 -11.43 -27.75 -2.76
CA PHE A 42 -11.03 -27.26 -4.09
C PHE A 42 -11.23 -28.33 -5.19
N LYS A 43 -12.22 -29.20 -5.03
CA LYS A 43 -12.60 -30.21 -6.02
C LYS A 43 -11.42 -31.03 -6.58
N ASN A 44 -10.66 -31.64 -5.68
CA ASN A 44 -9.55 -32.55 -5.97
C ASN A 44 -8.34 -31.90 -6.68
N MET A 45 -8.20 -30.57 -6.63
CA MET A 45 -6.98 -29.90 -7.07
C MET A 45 -6.33 -29.14 -5.90
N PRO A 46 -5.01 -28.91 -5.92
CA PRO A 46 -4.32 -28.05 -4.97
C PRO A 46 -4.88 -26.63 -5.00
N ARG A 47 -4.90 -25.95 -3.84
CA ARG A 47 -5.42 -24.58 -3.73
C ARG A 47 -4.71 -23.61 -4.70
N ASN A 48 -3.40 -23.70 -4.79
CA ASN A 48 -2.61 -22.86 -5.69
C ASN A 48 -2.97 -23.04 -7.18
N GLU A 49 -3.27 -24.26 -7.60
CA GLU A 49 -3.76 -24.51 -8.97
C GLU A 49 -5.16 -23.94 -9.19
N TYR A 50 -6.02 -24.08 -8.19
CA TYR A 50 -7.35 -23.49 -8.22
C TYR A 50 -7.27 -21.95 -8.33
N THR A 51 -6.40 -21.32 -7.54
CA THR A 51 -6.17 -19.88 -7.57
C THR A 51 -5.64 -19.44 -8.94
N LYS A 52 -4.66 -20.13 -9.52
CA LYS A 52 -4.15 -19.84 -10.88
C LYS A 52 -5.26 -19.87 -11.92
N LYS A 53 -6.11 -20.91 -11.91
CA LYS A 53 -7.24 -21.02 -12.84
C LYS A 53 -8.24 -19.89 -12.70
N LEU A 54 -8.49 -19.41 -11.46
CA LEU A 54 -9.36 -18.25 -11.25
C LEU A 54 -8.74 -16.97 -11.80
N VAL A 55 -7.44 -16.79 -11.63
CA VAL A 55 -6.72 -15.63 -12.19
C VAL A 55 -6.72 -15.67 -13.72
N GLU A 56 -6.45 -16.82 -14.34
CA GLU A 56 -6.54 -17.01 -15.79
C GLU A 56 -7.95 -16.71 -16.34
N LEU A 57 -8.97 -17.08 -15.59
CA LEU A 57 -10.37 -16.76 -15.90
C LEU A 57 -10.62 -15.25 -15.82
N LEU A 58 -10.14 -14.60 -14.77
CA LEU A 58 -10.29 -13.16 -14.58
C LEU A 58 -9.59 -12.37 -15.69
N LEU A 59 -8.44 -12.81 -16.17
CA LEU A 59 -7.73 -12.18 -17.30
C LEU A 59 -8.53 -12.14 -18.61
N LYS A 60 -9.60 -12.94 -18.72
CA LYS A 60 -10.53 -12.92 -19.87
C LYS A 60 -11.68 -11.90 -19.69
N ASP A 61 -11.78 -11.23 -18.53
CA ASP A 61 -12.83 -10.25 -18.30
C ASP A 61 -12.52 -8.95 -19.05
N PRO A 62 -13.41 -8.48 -19.97
CA PRO A 62 -13.13 -7.30 -20.79
C PRO A 62 -13.09 -5.98 -20.03
N GLU A 63 -13.64 -5.92 -18.82
CA GLU A 63 -13.61 -4.71 -17.99
C GLU A 63 -12.41 -4.69 -17.04
N LEU A 64 -11.56 -5.72 -17.06
CA LEU A 64 -10.36 -5.72 -16.24
C LEU A 64 -9.35 -4.69 -16.79
N PRO A 65 -8.93 -3.69 -15.98
CA PRO A 65 -7.99 -2.67 -16.40
C PRO A 65 -6.67 -3.27 -16.89
N GLN A 66 -6.01 -2.60 -17.84
CA GLN A 66 -4.75 -3.06 -18.42
C GLN A 66 -3.65 -3.23 -17.36
N GLU A 67 -3.62 -2.35 -16.35
CA GLU A 67 -2.70 -2.42 -15.21
C GLU A 67 -2.90 -3.73 -14.43
N ALA A 68 -4.15 -4.05 -14.09
CA ALA A 68 -4.51 -5.29 -13.42
C ALA A 68 -4.12 -6.52 -14.23
N GLN A 69 -4.33 -6.49 -15.55
CA GLN A 69 -3.91 -7.58 -16.43
C GLN A 69 -2.40 -7.77 -16.40
N THR A 70 -1.63 -6.69 -16.39
CA THR A 70 -0.17 -6.71 -16.36
C THR A 70 0.33 -7.29 -15.04
N GLU A 71 -0.20 -6.81 -13.91
CA GLU A 71 0.12 -7.29 -12.56
C GLU A 71 -0.17 -8.79 -12.41
N LEU A 72 -1.39 -9.22 -12.76
CA LEU A 72 -1.79 -10.62 -12.64
C LEU A 72 -1.00 -11.54 -13.56
N LYS A 73 -0.65 -11.12 -14.78
CA LYS A 73 0.22 -11.89 -15.70
C LYS A 73 1.64 -12.02 -15.13
N ALA A 74 2.19 -10.96 -14.55
CA ALA A 74 3.50 -10.98 -13.91
C ALA A 74 3.52 -12.00 -12.76
N LEU A 75 2.48 -11.99 -11.89
CA LEU A 75 2.35 -12.95 -10.78
C LEU A 75 2.24 -14.40 -11.28
N LEU A 76 1.48 -14.66 -12.35
CA LEU A 76 1.38 -15.99 -12.92
C LEU A 76 2.68 -16.50 -13.55
N SER A 77 3.51 -15.57 -14.07
CA SER A 77 4.77 -15.90 -14.76
C SER A 77 5.96 -15.96 -13.80
N ALA A 78 5.78 -15.57 -12.54
CA ALA A 78 6.84 -15.58 -11.55
C ALA A 78 7.37 -17.00 -11.28
N PRO A 79 8.67 -17.19 -11.01
CA PRO A 79 9.26 -18.50 -10.69
C PRO A 79 8.57 -19.19 -9.52
N VAL A 80 8.14 -18.41 -8.54
CA VAL A 80 7.32 -18.84 -7.40
C VAL A 80 6.02 -18.07 -7.43
N PHE A 81 4.90 -18.78 -7.52
CA PHE A 81 3.59 -18.14 -7.55
C PHE A 81 3.19 -17.68 -6.14
N ASP A 82 3.15 -16.37 -5.94
CA ASP A 82 2.62 -15.76 -4.72
C ASP A 82 1.09 -15.77 -4.75
N GLU A 83 0.53 -16.85 -4.21
CA GLU A 83 -0.91 -17.09 -4.19
C GLU A 83 -1.68 -16.00 -3.44
N ARG A 84 -1.15 -15.55 -2.29
CA ARG A 84 -1.79 -14.53 -1.46
C ARG A 84 -1.85 -13.18 -2.18
N ARG A 85 -0.74 -12.76 -2.76
CA ARG A 85 -0.66 -11.51 -3.52
C ARG A 85 -1.57 -11.55 -4.75
N ALA A 86 -1.65 -12.68 -5.45
CA ALA A 86 -2.56 -12.85 -6.58
C ALA A 86 -4.04 -12.74 -6.17
N CYS A 87 -4.43 -13.33 -5.05
CA CYS A 87 -5.79 -13.20 -4.51
C CYS A 87 -6.11 -11.76 -4.12
N ASN A 88 -5.20 -11.08 -3.43
CA ASN A 88 -5.36 -9.69 -2.99
C ASN A 88 -5.48 -8.75 -4.19
N CYS A 89 -4.57 -8.83 -5.16
CA CYS A 89 -4.61 -8.05 -6.40
C CYS A 89 -5.93 -8.26 -7.14
N ALA A 90 -6.31 -9.51 -7.43
CA ALA A 90 -7.54 -9.83 -8.13
C ALA A 90 -8.78 -9.30 -7.41
N ARG A 91 -8.87 -9.47 -6.09
CA ARG A 91 -9.98 -8.97 -5.27
C ARG A 91 -10.10 -7.45 -5.35
N ASN A 92 -9.00 -6.74 -5.16
CA ASN A 92 -9.00 -5.28 -5.12
C ASN A 92 -9.43 -4.68 -6.46
N HIS A 93 -8.93 -5.19 -7.59
CA HIS A 93 -9.37 -4.74 -8.91
C HIS A 93 -10.85 -5.08 -9.18
N LEU A 94 -11.31 -6.25 -8.79
CA LEU A 94 -12.72 -6.62 -8.93
C LEU A 94 -13.64 -5.71 -8.11
N LEU A 95 -13.26 -5.39 -6.87
CA LEU A 95 -14.03 -4.49 -6.01
C LEU A 95 -14.07 -3.08 -6.61
N ALA A 96 -12.96 -2.59 -7.16
CA ALA A 96 -12.92 -1.30 -7.86
C ALA A 96 -13.86 -1.26 -9.08
N ILE A 97 -13.89 -2.32 -9.91
CA ILE A 97 -14.82 -2.44 -11.07
C ILE A 97 -16.29 -2.46 -10.60
N ILE A 98 -16.58 -3.10 -9.49
CA ILE A 98 -17.94 -3.20 -8.94
C ILE A 98 -18.38 -1.86 -8.30
N GLY A 99 -17.45 -0.90 -8.12
CA GLY A 99 -17.70 0.36 -7.42
C GLY A 99 -17.74 0.20 -5.90
N THR A 100 -17.22 -0.92 -5.39
CA THR A 100 -17.09 -1.17 -3.96
C THR A 100 -15.62 -0.97 -3.63
N PHE A 101 -15.29 0.10 -2.94
CA PHE A 101 -13.92 0.27 -2.45
C PHE A 101 -13.67 -0.71 -1.30
N PRO A 102 -12.47 -1.31 -1.18
CA PRO A 102 -12.10 -2.07 0.01
C PRO A 102 -11.96 -1.06 1.15
N ALA A 103 -13.06 -0.83 1.82
CA ALA A 103 -13.21 0.32 2.69
C ALA A 103 -13.37 -0.09 4.15
N GLU A 104 -12.49 -0.92 4.68
CA GLU A 104 -12.30 -0.94 6.12
C GLU A 104 -11.99 0.45 6.68
N TRP A 105 -11.36 1.29 5.90
CA TRP A 105 -11.02 2.69 6.20
C TRP A 105 -12.22 3.62 6.24
N ASP A 106 -13.24 3.35 5.48
CA ASP A 106 -14.44 4.16 5.42
C ASP A 106 -15.35 3.93 6.61
N LEU A 107 -15.25 2.76 7.23
CA LEU A 107 -16.03 2.40 8.42
C LEU A 107 -15.44 2.95 9.73
N VAL A 108 -14.20 3.41 9.72
CA VAL A 108 -13.50 3.97 10.91
C VAL A 108 -13.75 5.47 11.09
N ILE A 109 -14.49 6.11 10.19
CA ILE A 109 -14.97 7.48 10.46
C ILE A 109 -16.01 7.40 11.57
N ALA A 110 -15.63 7.84 12.77
CA ALA A 110 -16.54 7.87 13.90
C ALA A 110 -17.82 8.63 13.53
N PRO A 111 -19.01 8.23 14.03
CA PRO A 111 -20.27 8.85 13.65
C PRO A 111 -20.31 10.39 13.81
N HIS A 112 -19.59 10.92 14.79
CA HIS A 112 -19.46 12.38 15.00
C HIS A 112 -18.64 13.09 13.90
N GLN A 113 -17.68 12.40 13.27
CA GLN A 113 -16.92 12.94 12.14
C GLN A 113 -17.76 12.97 10.84
N GLN A 114 -18.67 12.01 10.69
CA GLN A 114 -19.63 12.02 9.61
C GLN A 114 -20.62 13.19 9.75
N THR A 115 -21.06 13.49 11.00
CA THR A 115 -21.95 14.61 11.27
C THR A 115 -21.28 15.95 11.00
N ILE A 116 -19.98 16.09 11.28
CA ILE A 116 -19.21 17.30 10.94
C ILE A 116 -19.05 17.44 9.44
N ALA A 117 -18.74 16.33 8.72
CA ALA A 117 -18.61 16.34 7.28
C ALA A 117 -19.93 16.65 6.58
N SER A 118 -21.06 16.10 7.05
CA SER A 118 -22.38 16.38 6.49
C SER A 118 -22.89 17.80 6.83
N GLY A 119 -22.45 18.37 7.96
CA GLY A 119 -22.71 19.76 8.31
C GLY A 119 -21.93 20.78 7.45
N ALA A 120 -20.76 20.40 6.97
CA ALA A 120 -19.94 21.20 6.07
C ALA A 120 -20.42 21.16 4.60
N GLU A 121 -21.09 20.08 4.18
CA GLU A 121 -21.64 19.95 2.83
C GLU A 121 -22.79 20.93 2.53
N ASN A 122 -23.47 21.42 3.57
CA ASN A 122 -24.53 22.44 3.40
C ASN A 122 -24.01 23.87 3.33
N ALA A 123 -22.71 24.11 3.53
CA ALA A 123 -22.17 25.46 3.57
C ALA A 123 -21.39 25.87 2.31
N ASN A 124 -20.90 24.96 1.46
CA ASN A 124 -20.17 25.34 0.25
C ASN A 124 -20.18 24.23 -0.81
N ASN A 125 -21.13 24.29 -1.73
CA ASN A 125 -21.04 23.67 -3.06
C ASN A 125 -20.14 24.48 -4.03
N ALA A 126 -19.13 25.16 -3.52
CA ALA A 126 -18.04 25.65 -4.33
C ALA A 126 -16.96 24.55 -4.36
N ALA A 127 -16.65 24.04 -5.53
CA ALA A 127 -15.42 23.28 -5.75
C ALA A 127 -14.28 24.04 -5.07
N PRO A 128 -13.36 23.37 -4.35
CA PRO A 128 -12.23 24.07 -3.75
C PRO A 128 -11.51 24.81 -4.88
N GLU A 129 -11.52 26.12 -4.78
CA GLU A 129 -10.73 26.97 -5.67
C GLU A 129 -9.31 26.41 -5.65
N SER A 130 -8.79 26.09 -6.82
CA SER A 130 -7.41 25.64 -6.99
C SER A 130 -6.52 26.61 -6.23
N GLN A 131 -5.85 26.11 -5.18
CA GLN A 131 -4.87 26.93 -4.47
C GLN A 131 -3.94 27.58 -5.49
N PRO A 132 -3.65 28.87 -5.36
CA PRO A 132 -2.82 29.58 -6.34
C PRO A 132 -1.49 28.85 -6.49
N GLN A 133 -1.17 28.43 -7.71
CA GLN A 133 0.07 27.67 -8.04
C GLN A 133 1.34 28.36 -7.50
N GLY A 134 1.30 29.68 -7.28
CA GLY A 134 2.40 30.46 -6.74
C GLY A 134 2.70 30.26 -5.24
N LEU A 135 1.76 29.73 -4.44
CA LEU A 135 2.05 29.41 -3.04
C LEU A 135 2.83 28.10 -2.90
N THR A 136 2.49 27.11 -3.72
CA THR A 136 3.12 25.78 -3.70
C THR A 136 4.59 25.84 -4.10
N THR A 137 4.95 26.66 -5.11
CA THR A 137 6.34 26.87 -5.53
C THR A 137 7.17 27.55 -4.45
N LYS A 138 6.63 28.57 -3.77
CA LYS A 138 7.34 29.27 -2.67
C LYS A 138 7.60 28.40 -1.45
N PHE A 139 6.73 27.44 -1.16
CA PHE A 139 6.95 26.47 -0.08
C PHE A 139 7.97 25.39 -0.47
N ALA A 140 7.97 24.93 -1.70
CA ALA A 140 8.94 23.97 -2.21
C ALA A 140 10.38 24.53 -2.21
N GLU A 141 10.54 25.80 -2.53
CA GLU A 141 11.84 26.50 -2.49
C GLU A 141 12.41 26.71 -1.07
N LYS A 142 11.55 26.69 -0.05
CA LYS A 142 11.94 26.85 1.37
C LYS A 142 12.01 25.53 2.13
N ARG A 143 11.80 24.41 1.44
CA ARG A 143 11.75 23.11 2.07
C ARG A 143 13.13 22.71 2.60
N ASP A 144 13.21 22.44 3.89
CA ASP A 144 14.35 21.79 4.54
C ASP A 144 14.16 20.28 4.52
N PHE A 145 15.23 19.53 4.25
CA PHE A 145 15.18 18.07 4.18
C PHE A 145 16.54 17.45 4.51
N PHE A 146 16.51 16.16 4.83
CA PHE A 146 17.72 15.37 5.07
C PHE A 146 18.19 14.72 3.76
N PRO A 147 19.34 15.16 3.19
CA PRO A 147 19.86 14.61 1.94
C PRO A 147 20.12 13.09 2.06
N GLY A 148 19.58 12.33 1.12
CA GLY A 148 19.69 10.88 1.10
C GLY A 148 18.64 10.14 1.92
N LEU A 149 17.62 10.82 2.44
CA LEU A 149 16.50 10.17 3.14
C LEU A 149 15.35 9.93 2.16
N TYR A 150 15.22 8.68 1.71
CA TYR A 150 14.25 8.26 0.70
C TYR A 150 13.22 7.31 1.30
N VAL A 151 12.02 7.36 0.76
CA VAL A 151 10.91 6.48 1.14
C VAL A 151 10.37 5.77 -0.08
N TYR A 152 10.13 4.47 -0.01
CA TYR A 152 9.40 3.69 -1.00
C TYR A 152 8.14 3.12 -0.39
N ALA A 153 7.00 3.55 -0.89
CA ALA A 153 5.69 3.02 -0.52
C ALA A 153 5.28 1.93 -1.52
N GLU A 154 5.29 0.68 -1.06
CA GLU A 154 4.98 -0.48 -1.89
C GLU A 154 3.50 -0.83 -1.78
N ASP A 155 2.77 -0.73 -2.89
CA ASP A 155 1.39 -1.20 -3.06
C ASP A 155 0.39 -0.67 -2.02
N ILE A 156 0.56 0.57 -1.58
CA ILE A 156 -0.38 1.21 -0.68
C ILE A 156 -1.74 1.34 -1.35
N ARG A 157 -2.75 0.69 -0.80
CA ARG A 157 -4.10 0.61 -1.36
C ARG A 157 -5.05 1.68 -0.82
N SER A 158 -4.87 2.09 0.43
CA SER A 158 -5.68 3.14 1.04
C SER A 158 -5.22 4.53 0.60
N PRO A 159 -6.08 5.30 -0.08
CA PRO A 159 -5.77 6.69 -0.41
C PRO A 159 -5.50 7.56 0.82
N PHE A 160 -6.16 7.27 1.93
CA PHE A 160 -5.94 7.96 3.20
C PHE A 160 -4.51 7.70 3.72
N ASN A 161 -4.07 6.44 3.70
CA ASN A 161 -2.72 6.09 4.14
C ASN A 161 -1.66 6.70 3.22
N LEU A 162 -1.85 6.65 1.89
CA LEU A 162 -0.91 7.27 0.96
C LEU A 162 -0.77 8.77 1.23
N GLY A 163 -1.88 9.50 1.40
CA GLY A 163 -1.83 10.91 1.75
C GLY A 163 -1.18 11.19 3.11
N SER A 164 -1.43 10.33 4.10
CA SER A 164 -0.76 10.40 5.41
C SER A 164 0.75 10.18 5.29
N ILE A 165 1.18 9.26 4.42
CA ILE A 165 2.61 9.02 4.14
C ILE A 165 3.24 10.24 3.49
N PHE A 166 2.60 10.88 2.51
CA PHE A 166 3.08 12.15 1.94
C PHE A 166 3.30 13.21 3.02
N ARG A 167 2.30 13.41 3.87
CA ARG A 167 2.35 14.40 4.94
C ARG A 167 3.44 14.10 5.96
N THR A 168 3.57 12.84 6.36
CA THR A 168 4.59 12.40 7.32
C THR A 168 5.99 12.52 6.74
N ALA A 169 6.20 12.05 5.50
CA ALA A 169 7.48 12.14 4.83
C ALA A 169 7.95 13.59 4.63
N GLU A 170 7.04 14.48 4.26
CA GLU A 170 7.32 15.92 4.15
C GLU A 170 7.67 16.52 5.51
N ALA A 171 6.85 16.31 6.54
CA ALA A 171 7.02 16.88 7.88
C ALA A 171 8.34 16.45 8.54
N PHE A 172 8.82 15.26 8.24
CA PHE A 172 10.09 14.74 8.74
C PHE A 172 11.29 15.01 7.80
N GLY A 173 11.08 15.73 6.71
CA GLY A 173 12.15 16.15 5.80
C GLY A 173 12.73 15.00 4.97
N ALA A 174 11.91 14.05 4.51
CA ALA A 174 12.35 13.10 3.50
C ALA A 174 12.74 13.83 2.21
N GLU A 175 13.83 13.47 1.57
CA GLU A 175 14.23 14.10 0.31
C GLU A 175 13.21 13.82 -0.79
N LYS A 176 12.77 12.56 -0.91
CA LYS A 176 11.86 12.12 -1.96
C LYS A 176 11.05 10.91 -1.53
N LEU A 177 9.81 10.85 -2.01
CA LEU A 177 8.94 9.69 -1.88
C LEU A 177 8.82 8.99 -3.24
N TYR A 178 9.04 7.70 -3.26
CA TYR A 178 8.71 6.83 -4.38
C TYR A 178 7.48 6.00 -4.05
N ILE A 179 6.62 5.80 -5.02
CA ILE A 179 5.44 4.94 -4.89
C ILE A 179 5.49 3.85 -5.97
N SER A 180 5.12 2.64 -5.61
CA SER A 180 5.08 1.53 -6.56
C SER A 180 4.06 1.78 -7.67
N PRO A 181 4.20 1.11 -8.83
CA PRO A 181 3.21 1.19 -9.92
C PRO A 181 1.78 0.88 -9.48
N PHE A 182 1.61 0.05 -8.47
CA PHE A 182 0.31 -0.45 -8.01
C PHE A 182 -0.26 0.29 -6.78
N CYS A 183 0.41 1.31 -6.31
CA CYS A 183 -0.16 2.21 -5.30
C CYS A 183 -1.41 2.92 -5.82
N THR A 184 -2.34 3.21 -4.91
CA THR A 184 -3.47 4.09 -5.22
C THR A 184 -2.98 5.42 -5.84
N PRO A 185 -3.74 6.04 -6.76
CA PRO A 185 -3.35 7.32 -7.34
C PRO A 185 -3.24 8.42 -6.26
N PRO A 186 -2.15 9.20 -6.21
CA PRO A 186 -2.03 10.35 -5.30
C PRO A 186 -3.10 11.41 -5.54
N GLU A 187 -3.62 11.50 -6.75
CA GLU A 187 -4.69 12.42 -7.15
C GLU A 187 -6.07 12.02 -6.63
N HIS A 188 -6.19 10.84 -6.03
CA HIS A 188 -7.46 10.41 -5.43
C HIS A 188 -7.92 11.43 -4.37
N PRO A 189 -9.19 11.90 -4.37
CA PRO A 189 -9.65 12.99 -3.50
C PRO A 189 -9.36 12.80 -2.01
N ARG A 190 -9.37 11.55 -1.53
CA ARG A 190 -9.02 11.21 -0.14
C ARG A 190 -7.53 11.27 0.14
N ALA A 191 -6.68 10.91 -0.83
CA ALA A 191 -5.24 11.04 -0.72
C ALA A 191 -4.86 12.52 -0.66
N VAL A 192 -5.36 13.33 -1.58
CA VAL A 192 -5.15 14.79 -1.58
C VAL A 192 -5.58 15.43 -0.25
N ARG A 193 -6.77 15.04 0.25
CA ARG A 193 -7.29 15.56 1.54
C ARG A 193 -6.39 15.19 2.71
N SER A 194 -5.92 13.95 2.80
CA SER A 194 -5.06 13.51 3.92
C SER A 194 -3.62 14.00 3.78
N ALA A 195 -3.14 14.21 2.55
CA ALA A 195 -1.82 14.80 2.27
C ALA A 195 -1.73 16.29 2.67
N MET A 196 -2.87 17.01 2.76
CA MET A 196 -2.91 18.43 3.14
C MET A 196 -1.98 19.31 2.31
N GLY A 197 -1.82 19.02 1.00
CA GLY A 197 -0.96 19.74 0.08
C GLY A 197 0.50 19.26 0.01
N CYS A 198 0.91 18.33 0.87
CA CYS A 198 2.27 17.79 0.86
C CYS A 198 2.58 16.98 -0.42
N ASP A 199 1.57 16.44 -1.08
CA ASP A 199 1.66 15.80 -2.42
C ASP A 199 2.17 16.74 -3.53
N LYS A 200 2.07 18.05 -3.30
CA LYS A 200 2.56 19.10 -4.21
C LYS A 200 3.90 19.72 -3.78
N ILE A 201 4.34 19.44 -2.56
CA ILE A 201 5.54 20.02 -1.96
C ILE A 201 6.68 19.01 -1.94
N LEU A 202 6.40 17.78 -1.50
CA LEU A 202 7.35 16.67 -1.47
C LEU A 202 7.60 16.14 -2.89
N PRO A 203 8.83 16.12 -3.38
CA PRO A 203 9.14 15.45 -4.63
C PRO A 203 8.76 13.99 -4.57
N TRP A 204 8.06 13.48 -5.58
CA TRP A 204 7.71 12.08 -5.65
C TRP A 204 7.71 11.55 -7.09
N GLU A 205 7.91 10.25 -7.23
CA GLU A 205 7.83 9.55 -8.50
C GLU A 205 7.16 8.18 -8.35
N ARG A 206 6.49 7.73 -9.41
CA ARG A 206 5.96 6.37 -9.52
C ARG A 206 6.95 5.52 -10.29
N LYS A 207 7.59 4.57 -9.60
CA LYS A 207 8.62 3.69 -10.16
C LYS A 207 8.60 2.33 -9.48
N SER A 208 9.09 1.31 -10.16
CA SER A 208 9.41 0.02 -9.56
C SER A 208 10.63 0.14 -8.63
N LEU A 209 10.74 -0.78 -7.68
CA LEU A 209 11.89 -0.81 -6.76
C LEU A 209 13.22 -0.97 -7.49
N ASP A 210 13.25 -1.78 -8.57
CA ASP A 210 14.46 -2.01 -9.36
C ASP A 210 14.95 -0.74 -10.07
N GLU A 211 14.03 0.03 -10.66
CA GLU A 211 14.37 1.32 -11.28
C GLU A 211 14.95 2.29 -10.25
N ILE A 212 14.36 2.33 -9.05
CA ILE A 212 14.83 3.20 -7.97
C ILE A 212 16.23 2.80 -7.52
N ILE A 213 16.46 1.50 -7.25
CA ILE A 213 17.77 0.99 -6.81
C ILE A 213 18.86 1.28 -7.86
N ALA A 214 18.52 1.21 -9.13
CA ALA A 214 19.47 1.51 -10.21
C ALA A 214 19.87 3.00 -10.27
N GLU A 215 19.01 3.90 -9.81
CA GLU A 215 19.23 5.36 -9.85
C GLU A 215 19.83 5.91 -8.55
N LEU A 216 19.61 5.25 -7.42
CA LEU A 216 20.10 5.71 -6.13
C LEU A 216 21.63 5.66 -6.04
N PRO A 217 22.24 6.58 -5.26
CA PRO A 217 23.65 6.49 -4.93
C PRO A 217 23.99 5.11 -4.32
N LYS A 218 25.15 4.56 -4.71
CA LYS A 218 25.58 3.21 -4.27
C LYS A 218 25.77 3.07 -2.75
N ASP A 219 25.96 4.17 -2.05
CA ASP A 219 26.10 4.25 -0.60
C ASP A 219 24.74 4.35 0.13
N THR A 220 23.63 4.32 -0.59
CA THR A 220 22.29 4.36 0.00
C THR A 220 21.95 3.00 0.63
N ALA A 221 21.74 2.99 1.94
CA ALA A 221 21.30 1.80 2.67
C ALA A 221 19.81 1.50 2.34
N ILE A 222 19.50 0.24 2.04
CA ILE A 222 18.11 -0.18 1.75
C ILE A 222 17.63 -1.05 2.90
N PHE A 223 16.56 -0.64 3.56
CA PHE A 223 15.96 -1.34 4.69
C PHE A 223 14.43 -1.30 4.66
N THR A 224 13.80 -2.19 5.39
CA THR A 224 12.34 -2.32 5.43
C THR A 224 11.79 -1.99 6.82
N LEU A 225 10.56 -1.52 6.86
CA LEU A 225 9.73 -1.50 8.07
C LEU A 225 8.74 -2.67 7.99
N GLU A 226 9.00 -3.74 8.74
CA GLU A 226 8.15 -4.92 8.75
C GLU A 226 8.26 -5.65 10.11
N THR A 227 7.32 -6.53 10.39
CA THR A 227 7.33 -7.37 11.58
C THR A 227 8.45 -8.42 11.50
N GLY A 228 9.03 -8.79 12.67
CA GLY A 228 10.07 -9.84 12.76
C GLY A 228 11.49 -9.36 12.46
N GLY A 229 11.71 -8.06 12.28
CA GLY A 229 13.05 -7.47 12.16
C GLY A 229 13.70 -7.12 13.50
N THR A 230 14.75 -6.31 13.44
CA THR A 230 15.42 -5.73 14.62
C THR A 230 14.49 -4.73 15.31
N ASP A 231 14.43 -4.76 16.64
CA ASP A 231 13.65 -3.78 17.41
C ASP A 231 14.10 -2.35 17.06
N ILE A 232 13.12 -1.46 16.85
CA ILE A 232 13.39 -0.08 16.45
C ILE A 232 14.27 0.67 17.46
N SER A 233 14.27 0.26 18.72
CA SER A 233 15.14 0.83 19.76
C SER A 233 16.59 0.37 19.67
N GLU A 234 16.86 -0.73 18.99
CA GLU A 234 18.20 -1.32 18.80
C GLU A 234 18.71 -1.15 17.36
N PHE A 235 17.83 -0.75 16.43
CA PHE A 235 18.17 -0.60 15.03
C PHE A 235 19.06 0.62 14.82
N VAL A 236 20.24 0.40 14.22
CA VAL A 236 21.16 1.48 13.86
C VAL A 236 20.70 2.11 12.56
N PHE A 237 20.11 3.29 12.64
CA PHE A 237 19.64 3.98 11.45
C PHE A 237 20.77 4.52 10.58
N PRO A 238 20.70 4.32 9.25
CA PRO A 238 21.71 4.84 8.34
C PRO A 238 21.61 6.36 8.18
N LYS A 239 22.74 7.02 7.88
CA LYS A 239 22.76 8.46 7.56
C LYS A 239 22.03 8.76 6.25
N LYS A 240 22.09 7.84 5.28
CA LYS A 240 21.40 7.88 4.00
C LYS A 240 20.73 6.54 3.76
N GLY A 241 19.49 6.53 3.37
CA GLY A 241 18.79 5.28 3.13
C GLY A 241 17.48 5.43 2.39
N LEU A 242 17.05 4.31 1.82
CA LEU A 242 15.72 4.07 1.30
C LEU A 242 14.98 3.16 2.28
N VAL A 243 13.95 3.66 2.94
CA VAL A 243 13.04 2.79 3.70
C VAL A 243 11.92 2.31 2.81
N ILE A 244 11.66 1.01 2.85
CA ILE A 244 10.53 0.37 2.17
C ILE A 244 9.44 0.11 3.20
N ILE A 245 8.23 0.60 2.91
CA ILE A 245 7.00 0.32 3.67
C ILE A 245 6.02 -0.42 2.78
N GLY A 246 5.49 -1.52 3.28
CA GLY A 246 4.61 -2.40 2.52
C GLY A 246 3.14 -2.06 2.58
N SER A 247 2.34 -2.80 1.81
CA SER A 247 0.89 -2.64 1.77
C SER A 247 0.23 -3.02 3.10
N GLU A 248 -0.97 -2.52 3.31
CA GLU A 248 -1.73 -2.70 4.56
C GLU A 248 -2.09 -4.17 4.83
N GLU A 249 -2.30 -4.93 3.79
CA GLU A 249 -2.78 -6.31 3.90
C GLU A 249 -1.67 -7.35 3.75
N LEU A 250 -0.66 -7.06 2.92
CA LEU A 250 0.39 -8.03 2.57
C LEU A 250 1.75 -7.71 3.21
N GLY A 251 1.91 -6.50 3.77
CA GLY A 251 3.21 -6.03 4.21
C GLY A 251 4.18 -5.81 3.04
N VAL A 252 5.47 -5.83 3.33
CA VAL A 252 6.54 -5.72 2.34
C VAL A 252 6.64 -7.01 1.53
N SER A 253 6.81 -6.89 0.21
CA SER A 253 6.90 -8.06 -0.66
C SER A 253 8.18 -8.87 -0.41
N PRO A 254 8.17 -10.20 -0.68
CA PRO A 254 9.39 -11.02 -0.59
C PRO A 254 10.53 -10.51 -1.47
N ASP A 255 10.21 -9.94 -2.62
CA ASP A 255 11.19 -9.33 -3.53
C ASP A 255 11.85 -8.10 -2.87
N ALA A 256 11.05 -7.19 -2.31
CA ALA A 256 11.54 -6.01 -1.63
C ALA A 256 12.33 -6.36 -0.35
N LEU A 257 11.88 -7.38 0.41
CA LEU A 257 12.64 -7.91 1.56
C LEU A 257 14.01 -8.43 1.14
N SER A 258 14.12 -9.12 0.00
CA SER A 258 15.40 -9.66 -0.51
C SER A 258 16.38 -8.55 -0.93
N LYS A 259 15.87 -7.39 -1.32
CA LYS A 259 16.65 -6.21 -1.75
C LYS A 259 17.05 -5.30 -0.58
N ALA A 260 16.41 -5.46 0.58
CA ALA A 260 16.69 -4.68 1.78
C ALA A 260 17.96 -5.19 2.51
N THR A 261 19.10 -5.01 1.86
CA THR A 261 20.40 -5.58 2.32
C THR A 261 20.91 -4.95 3.60
N TYR A 262 20.42 -3.78 4.00
CA TYR A 262 20.83 -3.15 5.26
C TYR A 262 20.09 -3.73 6.46
N GLY A 263 18.86 -4.23 6.28
CA GLY A 263 18.12 -4.90 7.33
C GLY A 263 16.61 -4.63 7.31
N CYS A 264 15.97 -5.15 8.33
CA CYS A 264 14.55 -4.96 8.60
C CYS A 264 14.38 -4.42 10.00
N VAL A 265 13.65 -3.31 10.15
CA VAL A 265 13.32 -2.72 11.45
C VAL A 265 11.89 -3.07 11.82
N THR A 266 11.65 -3.39 13.09
CA THR A 266 10.33 -3.72 13.61
C THR A 266 9.95 -2.84 14.78
N ILE A 267 8.68 -2.48 14.87
CA ILE A 267 8.10 -1.81 16.04
C ILE A 267 7.55 -2.90 16.96
N PRO A 268 8.08 -3.08 18.18
CA PRO A 268 7.62 -4.12 19.08
C PRO A 268 6.20 -3.83 19.56
N MET A 269 5.33 -4.82 19.50
CA MET A 269 3.95 -4.72 19.93
C MET A 269 3.66 -5.70 21.06
N LYS A 270 2.98 -5.24 22.11
CA LYS A 270 2.56 -6.08 23.26
C LYS A 270 1.07 -6.44 23.22
N GLY A 271 0.31 -5.81 22.33
CA GLY A 271 -1.13 -6.04 22.19
C GLY A 271 -1.46 -7.29 21.38
N ILE A 272 -2.76 -7.59 21.27
CA ILE A 272 -3.25 -8.73 20.49
C ILE A 272 -3.16 -8.50 18.98
N LYS A 273 -3.14 -7.22 18.55
CA LYS A 273 -3.04 -6.89 17.12
C LYS A 273 -1.64 -7.19 16.58
N ALA A 274 -1.59 -7.84 15.43
CA ALA A 274 -0.36 -8.25 14.77
C ALA A 274 0.34 -7.11 14.00
N SER A 275 -0.34 -5.98 13.76
CA SER A 275 0.21 -4.86 13.01
C SER A 275 -0.39 -3.52 13.44
N LEU A 276 0.34 -2.44 13.19
CA LEU A 276 -0.15 -1.07 13.24
C LEU A 276 -0.68 -0.63 11.86
N ASN A 277 -1.47 0.45 11.83
CA ASN A 277 -1.74 1.13 10.58
C ASN A 277 -0.42 1.61 9.96
N VAL A 278 -0.23 1.42 8.65
CA VAL A 278 1.04 1.70 7.98
C VAL A 278 1.48 3.16 8.10
N GLY A 279 0.55 4.11 8.04
CA GLY A 279 0.87 5.53 8.22
C GLY A 279 1.33 5.85 9.64
N VAL A 280 0.76 5.16 10.65
CA VAL A 280 1.18 5.28 12.06
C VAL A 280 2.56 4.66 12.26
N ALA A 281 2.77 3.43 11.78
CA ALA A 281 4.05 2.74 11.86
C ALA A 281 5.16 3.56 11.17
N PHE A 282 4.87 4.10 9.99
CA PHE A 282 5.79 4.97 9.27
C PHE A 282 6.13 6.25 10.06
N GLY A 283 5.16 6.87 10.72
CA GLY A 283 5.39 8.03 11.57
C GLY A 283 6.32 7.74 12.76
N VAL A 284 6.13 6.58 13.41
CA VAL A 284 7.02 6.13 14.50
C VAL A 284 8.44 5.91 13.98
N LEU A 285 8.59 5.22 12.85
CA LEU A 285 9.90 4.99 12.22
C LEU A 285 10.60 6.30 11.89
N MET A 286 9.91 7.22 11.23
CA MET A 286 10.48 8.51 10.83
C MET A 286 10.96 9.32 12.04
N GLN A 287 10.18 9.35 13.11
CA GLN A 287 10.58 10.00 14.35
C GLN A 287 11.89 9.42 14.91
N CYS A 288 12.00 8.09 14.98
CA CYS A 288 13.21 7.43 15.49
C CYS A 288 14.41 7.67 14.58
N TRP A 289 14.21 7.58 13.25
CA TRP A 289 15.28 7.81 12.28
C TRP A 289 15.83 9.22 12.36
N ILE A 290 14.95 10.24 12.37
CA ILE A 290 15.38 11.64 12.46
C ILE A 290 16.02 11.96 13.81
N ALA A 291 15.53 11.40 14.91
CA ALA A 291 16.17 11.54 16.22
C ALA A 291 17.63 11.03 16.18
N SER A 292 17.83 9.82 15.62
CA SER A 292 19.17 9.24 15.44
C SER A 292 20.08 10.12 14.57
N LEU A 293 19.57 10.70 13.47
CA LEU A 293 20.36 11.59 12.60
C LEU A 293 20.81 12.87 13.33
N ARG A 294 19.94 13.44 14.16
CA ARG A 294 20.27 14.65 14.94
C ARG A 294 21.35 14.38 15.99
N GLU A 295 21.29 13.24 16.67
CA GLU A 295 22.33 12.82 17.62
C GLU A 295 23.69 12.64 16.94
N GLN A 296 23.73 12.02 15.75
CA GLN A 296 24.94 11.81 14.96
C GLN A 296 25.57 13.10 14.38
N THR A 297 24.80 14.20 14.34
CA THR A 297 25.28 15.52 13.88
C THR A 297 25.78 16.42 15.02
N SER A 298 25.40 16.10 16.26
CA SER A 298 25.73 16.88 17.45
C SER A 298 26.96 16.39 18.22
N GLY A 299 27.54 15.26 17.81
CA GLY A 299 28.78 14.68 18.35
C GLY A 299 29.89 14.70 17.31
#